data_8b118fdfa79728fecd680180336ef3c9
#
_entry.id   8b118fdfa79728fecd680180336ef3c9
#
_cell.length_a   1.000
_cell.length_b   1.000
_cell.length_c   1.000
_cell.angle_alpha   90.00
_cell.angle_beta   90.00
_cell.angle_gamma   90.00
#
_symmetry.space_group_name_H-M   'P 1'
#
loop_
_entity.id
_entity.type
_entity.pdbx_description
1 polymer ?
#
loop_
_entity_poly.entity_id
_entity_poly.type
_entity_poly.pdbx_seq_one_letter_code
_entity_poly.pdbx_strand_id
1 'polypeptide(L)'
;MSGRWHSYSSYLKSTYGKPVYRIGLDGGFSCPNRDKDGRGGCAFCDGTGSVAQYQRSSESGFFRDSSYTDEVANSLLPRAQSLSAQADRAEAFLRRRYKAELFSVYFQAFTNTYAPVEELERLYRAALEAVPGAVELIISTRPDTLGDDVLALLSSLRTEERAVWVELGLQSSNDETLRRIGRGHSAACWEDAVRRAKEAGLKVSSHVILGLPGEGREDYVRTALFVDKAGVDGIKIHNLHIPGGSRLAEEYREGVLTAPGMERELEDTELVLRHLSPGIVIQRLLADTPFHRLMAPRDFPDKFIFLTRLEERMTAYGTRQGDLL
;
A
#
# COMPACT_ATOMS: atom_id res chain seq x y z
N MET A 1 -19.47 -14.16 -3.31
CA MET A 1 -18.56 -13.15 -2.78
C MET A 1 -19.40 -12.01 -2.24
N SER A 2 -19.09 -11.55 -1.05
CA SER A 2 -19.92 -10.67 -0.25
C SER A 2 -20.24 -9.36 -0.96
N GLY A 3 -21.48 -8.96 -0.86
CA GLY A 3 -21.89 -7.60 -1.19
C GLY A 3 -21.74 -6.64 -0.02
N ARG A 4 -20.88 -6.92 0.97
CA ARG A 4 -20.75 -6.09 2.18
C ARG A 4 -19.85 -4.88 1.98
N TRP A 5 -18.87 -4.96 1.07
CA TRP A 5 -18.01 -3.85 0.67
C TRP A 5 -17.61 -3.95 -0.80
N HIS A 6 -17.24 -2.83 -1.39
CA HIS A 6 -16.75 -2.71 -2.77
C HIS A 6 -15.31 -3.19 -2.86
N SER A 7 -15.12 -4.51 -3.06
CA SER A 7 -13.78 -5.10 -3.10
C SER A 7 -13.01 -4.74 -4.38
N TYR A 8 -11.67 -4.66 -4.28
CA TYR A 8 -10.83 -4.42 -5.45
C TYR A 8 -10.98 -5.49 -6.53
N SER A 9 -11.18 -6.75 -6.16
CA SER A 9 -11.43 -7.82 -7.11
C SER A 9 -12.73 -7.64 -7.88
N SER A 10 -13.79 -7.14 -7.24
CA SER A 10 -15.06 -6.79 -7.89
C SER A 10 -14.89 -5.60 -8.83
N TYR A 11 -14.18 -4.56 -8.38
CA TYR A 11 -13.83 -3.40 -9.21
C TYR A 11 -13.07 -3.81 -10.47
N LEU A 12 -11.99 -4.59 -10.33
CA LEU A 12 -11.19 -5.04 -11.48
C LEU A 12 -12.02 -5.86 -12.46
N LYS A 13 -12.85 -6.78 -11.95
CA LYS A 13 -13.72 -7.61 -12.80
C LYS A 13 -14.78 -6.79 -13.54
N SER A 14 -15.39 -5.80 -12.89
CA SER A 14 -16.40 -4.92 -13.52
C SER A 14 -15.77 -3.97 -14.54
N THR A 15 -14.55 -3.49 -14.29
CA THR A 15 -13.86 -2.53 -15.15
C THR A 15 -13.19 -3.19 -16.36
N TYR A 16 -12.52 -4.34 -16.15
CA TYR A 16 -11.69 -4.97 -17.18
C TYR A 16 -12.27 -6.31 -17.70
N GLY A 17 -13.40 -6.75 -17.18
CA GLY A 17 -14.06 -8.00 -17.58
C GLY A 17 -13.39 -9.29 -17.10
N LYS A 18 -12.12 -9.20 -16.64
CA LYS A 18 -11.28 -10.33 -16.20
C LYS A 18 -10.52 -9.98 -14.92
N PRO A 19 -10.01 -10.98 -14.17
CA PRO A 19 -9.08 -10.75 -13.08
C PRO A 19 -7.80 -10.08 -13.57
N VAL A 20 -7.34 -9.04 -12.85
CA VAL A 20 -6.08 -8.36 -13.09
C VAL A 20 -5.10 -8.72 -11.97
N TYR A 21 -3.88 -9.06 -12.34
CA TYR A 21 -2.83 -9.47 -11.40
C TYR A 21 -1.73 -8.43 -11.32
N ARG A 22 -1.33 -8.10 -10.09
CA ARG A 22 -0.29 -7.08 -9.85
C ARG A 22 1.10 -7.65 -10.07
N ILE A 23 1.87 -6.99 -10.91
CA ILE A 23 3.32 -7.17 -11.05
C ILE A 23 3.98 -6.10 -10.17
N GLY A 24 4.47 -6.53 -8.99
CA GLY A 24 5.18 -5.66 -8.07
C GLY A 24 6.62 -5.46 -8.49
N LEU A 25 7.03 -4.21 -8.65
CA LEU A 25 8.36 -3.81 -9.07
C LEU A 25 9.03 -2.95 -7.97
N ASP A 26 10.31 -3.17 -7.77
CA ASP A 26 11.18 -2.31 -6.98
C ASP A 26 12.04 -1.46 -7.93
N GLY A 27 11.78 -0.15 -7.94
CA GLY A 27 12.53 0.82 -8.73
C GLY A 27 13.84 1.29 -8.07
N GLY A 28 14.22 0.73 -6.93
CA GLY A 28 15.41 1.13 -6.17
C GLY A 28 15.30 2.53 -5.58
N PHE A 29 14.10 2.98 -5.25
CA PHE A 29 13.86 4.28 -4.62
C PHE A 29 14.19 4.25 -3.13
N SER A 30 14.41 5.44 -2.55
CA SER A 30 14.55 5.63 -1.11
C SER A 30 13.35 6.39 -0.53
N CYS A 31 13.47 6.87 0.71
CA CYS A 31 12.42 7.65 1.37
C CYS A 31 13.02 8.95 1.92
N PRO A 32 12.42 10.13 1.63
CA PRO A 32 12.92 11.41 2.13
C PRO A 32 12.87 11.53 3.66
N ASN A 33 12.10 10.66 4.32
CA ASN A 33 11.99 10.58 5.78
C ASN A 33 13.15 9.78 6.44
N ARG A 34 14.19 9.44 5.66
CA ARG A 34 15.39 8.73 6.09
C ARG A 34 16.63 9.54 5.75
N ASP A 35 17.66 9.41 6.58
CA ASP A 35 18.97 9.96 6.29
C ASP A 35 19.72 9.13 5.21
N LYS A 36 20.91 9.61 4.85
CA LYS A 36 21.76 8.93 3.84
C LYS A 36 22.20 7.52 4.25
N ASP A 37 22.23 7.26 5.56
CA ASP A 37 22.60 5.95 6.14
C ASP A 37 21.38 5.04 6.30
N GLY A 38 20.20 5.43 5.77
CA GLY A 38 18.96 4.67 5.87
C GLY A 38 18.32 4.69 7.25
N ARG A 39 18.80 5.55 8.18
CA ARG A 39 18.25 5.69 9.52
C ARG A 39 17.04 6.61 9.53
N GLY A 40 16.26 6.59 10.62
CA GLY A 40 15.06 7.39 10.74
C GLY A 40 13.84 6.71 10.08
N GLY A 41 12.94 7.52 9.54
CA GLY A 41 11.69 7.03 8.96
C GLY A 41 10.55 6.97 9.96
N CYS A 42 9.41 6.45 9.51
CA CYS A 42 8.22 6.28 10.35
C CYS A 42 8.47 5.22 11.43
N ALA A 43 7.88 5.40 12.60
CA ALA A 43 8.09 4.53 13.76
C ALA A 43 7.70 3.06 13.52
N PHE A 44 6.77 2.81 12.62
CA PHE A 44 6.33 1.46 12.22
C PHE A 44 7.17 0.83 11.10
N CYS A 45 8.16 1.53 10.55
CA CYS A 45 8.94 1.07 9.39
C CYS A 45 10.29 0.51 9.84
N ASP A 46 10.63 -0.70 9.39
CA ASP A 46 11.92 -1.35 9.65
C ASP A 46 13.00 -1.08 8.59
N GLY A 47 12.64 -0.32 7.55
CA GLY A 47 13.58 0.08 6.53
C GLY A 47 13.87 -0.90 5.40
N THR A 48 13.27 -2.06 5.42
CA THR A 48 13.53 -3.08 4.40
C THR A 48 12.56 -3.01 3.20
N GLY A 49 11.58 -2.11 3.26
CA GLY A 49 10.58 -1.97 2.20
C GLY A 49 9.61 -3.15 2.07
N SER A 50 8.66 -3.03 1.16
CA SER A 50 7.69 -4.07 0.84
C SER A 50 8.06 -4.71 -0.50
N VAL A 51 8.44 -5.99 -0.50
CA VAL A 51 8.79 -6.77 -1.71
C VAL A 51 7.73 -7.84 -1.94
N ALA A 52 7.29 -8.01 -3.19
CA ALA A 52 6.30 -9.02 -3.54
C ALA A 52 6.82 -10.44 -3.25
N GLN A 53 5.93 -11.30 -2.71
CA GLN A 53 6.31 -12.65 -2.26
C GLN A 53 6.95 -13.51 -3.37
N TYR A 54 6.47 -13.40 -4.61
CA TYR A 54 7.05 -14.14 -5.75
C TYR A 54 8.41 -13.62 -6.19
N GLN A 55 8.78 -12.39 -5.84
CA GLN A 55 10.13 -11.87 -6.04
C GLN A 55 11.11 -12.50 -5.04
N ARG A 56 10.60 -12.94 -3.88
CA ARG A 56 11.38 -13.63 -2.83
C ARG A 56 11.56 -15.12 -3.10
N SER A 57 10.56 -15.78 -3.70
CA SER A 57 10.53 -17.25 -3.85
C SER A 57 11.47 -17.80 -4.92
N SER A 58 11.93 -16.97 -5.87
CA SER A 58 12.93 -17.40 -6.87
C SER A 58 14.34 -17.57 -6.32
N GLU A 59 14.55 -17.21 -5.05
CA GLU A 59 15.86 -17.11 -4.42
C GLU A 59 15.92 -17.84 -3.08
N SER A 60 15.17 -18.94 -2.95
CA SER A 60 15.00 -19.73 -1.71
C SER A 60 16.28 -20.27 -1.06
N GLY A 61 17.46 -19.98 -1.61
CA GLY A 61 18.77 -20.33 -1.05
C GLY A 61 19.48 -19.19 -0.29
N PHE A 62 19.08 -17.93 -0.46
CA PHE A 62 19.84 -16.77 0.01
C PHE A 62 19.20 -15.96 1.14
N PHE A 63 17.90 -16.14 1.43
CA PHE A 63 17.15 -15.27 2.35
C PHE A 63 17.23 -15.67 3.82
N ARG A 64 18.41 -15.70 4.38
CA ARG A 64 18.60 -15.64 5.84
C ARG A 64 19.14 -14.29 6.34
N ASP A 65 19.46 -13.36 5.44
CA ASP A 65 20.06 -12.08 5.83
C ASP A 65 19.25 -10.89 5.28
N SER A 66 18.98 -9.92 6.15
CA SER A 66 18.18 -8.71 5.86
C SER A 66 18.90 -7.67 4.97
N SER A 67 20.16 -7.90 4.65
CA SER A 67 21.00 -7.02 3.81
C SER A 67 20.76 -7.17 2.31
N TYR A 68 19.95 -8.14 1.90
CA TYR A 68 19.80 -8.52 0.49
C TYR A 68 19.04 -7.53 -0.39
N THR A 69 18.18 -6.70 0.17
CA THR A 69 17.36 -5.76 -0.60
C THR A 69 18.18 -4.63 -1.24
N ASP A 70 19.30 -4.24 -0.63
CA ASP A 70 20.14 -3.15 -1.12
C ASP A 70 21.21 -3.62 -2.13
N GLU A 71 21.73 -4.84 -1.99
CA GLU A 71 22.81 -5.36 -2.86
C GLU A 71 22.30 -5.85 -4.22
N VAL A 72 21.12 -6.45 -4.30
CA VAL A 72 20.58 -6.97 -5.57
C VAL A 72 19.89 -5.89 -6.39
N ALA A 73 19.21 -4.94 -5.75
CA ALA A 73 18.66 -3.77 -6.44
C ALA A 73 19.77 -2.85 -6.98
N ASN A 74 20.94 -2.82 -6.32
CA ASN A 74 22.09 -2.01 -6.71
C ASN A 74 23.17 -2.76 -7.49
N SER A 75 23.11 -4.09 -7.61
CA SER A 75 24.15 -4.88 -8.24
C SER A 75 24.04 -4.92 -9.77
N LEU A 76 24.98 -4.28 -10.44
CA LEU A 76 25.49 -4.59 -11.79
C LEU A 76 24.59 -4.32 -13.00
N LEU A 77 23.26 -4.20 -12.89
CA LEU A 77 22.40 -3.85 -14.01
C LEU A 77 21.84 -2.44 -13.84
N PRO A 78 21.73 -1.64 -14.93
CA PRO A 78 20.95 -0.42 -14.91
C PRO A 78 19.55 -0.70 -14.38
N ARG A 79 18.99 0.20 -13.54
CA ARG A 79 17.66 0.04 -12.89
C ARG A 79 16.55 -0.41 -13.87
N ALA A 80 16.54 0.11 -15.10
CA ALA A 80 15.56 -0.27 -16.11
C ALA A 80 15.67 -1.74 -16.53
N GLN A 81 16.88 -2.29 -16.65
CA GLN A 81 17.09 -3.72 -16.97
C GLN A 81 16.69 -4.61 -15.79
N SER A 82 16.93 -4.15 -14.55
CA SER A 82 16.43 -4.83 -13.35
C SER A 82 14.91 -4.91 -13.33
N LEU A 83 14.19 -3.85 -13.77
CA LEU A 83 12.71 -3.83 -13.83
C LEU A 83 12.18 -4.86 -14.84
N SER A 84 12.80 -4.98 -16.03
CA SER A 84 12.41 -5.99 -17.01
C SER A 84 12.57 -7.42 -16.44
N ALA A 85 13.70 -7.72 -15.83
CA ALA A 85 13.94 -9.02 -15.22
C ALA A 85 12.95 -9.33 -14.05
N GLN A 86 12.57 -8.30 -13.28
CA GLN A 86 11.53 -8.44 -12.24
C GLN A 86 10.16 -8.72 -12.86
N ALA A 87 9.79 -8.01 -13.94
CA ALA A 87 8.53 -8.18 -14.64
C ALA A 87 8.41 -9.58 -15.24
N ASP A 88 9.46 -10.05 -15.94
CA ASP A 88 9.50 -11.39 -16.55
C ASP A 88 9.28 -12.51 -15.52
N ARG A 89 9.99 -12.42 -14.37
CA ARG A 89 9.80 -13.41 -13.27
C ARG A 89 8.39 -13.39 -12.71
N ALA A 90 7.86 -12.19 -12.47
CA ALA A 90 6.51 -12.02 -11.94
C ALA A 90 5.45 -12.56 -12.90
N GLU A 91 5.54 -12.18 -14.16
CA GLU A 91 4.60 -12.61 -15.20
C GLU A 91 4.62 -14.13 -15.37
N ALA A 92 5.81 -14.73 -15.49
CA ALA A 92 5.96 -16.18 -15.58
C ALA A 92 5.33 -16.91 -14.39
N PHE A 93 5.55 -16.40 -13.16
CA PHE A 93 4.91 -16.96 -11.97
C PHE A 93 3.39 -16.83 -11.99
N LEU A 94 2.86 -15.64 -12.29
CA LEU A 94 1.42 -15.36 -12.29
C LEU A 94 0.68 -16.15 -13.38
N ARG A 95 1.25 -16.23 -14.58
CA ARG A 95 0.69 -17.05 -15.67
C ARG A 95 0.66 -18.54 -15.32
N ARG A 96 1.75 -19.06 -14.76
CA ARG A 96 1.83 -20.47 -14.34
C ARG A 96 0.85 -20.78 -13.20
N ARG A 97 0.80 -19.94 -12.17
CA ARG A 97 0.05 -20.23 -10.93
C ARG A 97 -1.42 -19.92 -11.02
N TYR A 98 -1.80 -18.85 -11.71
CA TYR A 98 -3.16 -18.30 -11.72
C TYR A 98 -3.78 -18.22 -13.11
N LYS A 99 -3.06 -18.60 -14.16
CA LYS A 99 -3.49 -18.42 -15.56
C LYS A 99 -3.79 -16.94 -15.87
N ALA A 100 -2.99 -16.05 -15.29
CA ALA A 100 -3.16 -14.61 -15.43
C ALA A 100 -3.05 -14.17 -16.90
N GLU A 101 -3.99 -13.32 -17.33
CA GLU A 101 -4.03 -12.75 -18.68
C GLU A 101 -3.83 -11.23 -18.67
N LEU A 102 -4.36 -10.55 -17.65
CA LEU A 102 -4.27 -9.09 -17.49
C LEU A 102 -3.38 -8.73 -16.29
N PHE A 103 -2.61 -7.69 -16.45
CA PHE A 103 -1.66 -7.25 -15.45
C PHE A 103 -1.80 -5.76 -15.14
N SER A 104 -1.46 -5.41 -13.89
CA SER A 104 -1.12 -4.04 -13.49
C SER A 104 0.34 -3.96 -13.05
N VAL A 105 1.01 -2.87 -13.39
CA VAL A 105 2.35 -2.55 -12.89
C VAL A 105 2.23 -1.82 -11.58
N TYR A 106 2.94 -2.27 -10.55
CA TYR A 106 2.87 -1.72 -9.20
C TYR A 106 4.23 -1.44 -8.61
N PHE A 107 4.58 -0.16 -8.47
CA PHE A 107 5.75 0.29 -7.72
C PHE A 107 5.39 0.41 -6.24
N GLN A 108 5.97 -0.43 -5.39
CA GLN A 108 5.50 -0.58 -4.00
C GLN A 108 6.54 -0.33 -2.90
N ALA A 109 7.83 -0.50 -3.18
CA ALA A 109 8.86 -0.28 -2.16
C ALA A 109 9.16 1.22 -1.98
N PHE A 110 9.17 1.69 -0.75
CA PHE A 110 9.55 3.06 -0.37
C PHE A 110 8.69 4.18 -0.98
N THR A 111 9.35 5.27 -1.47
CA THR A 111 8.70 6.48 -2.00
C THR A 111 8.99 6.57 -3.49
N ASN A 112 8.10 6.04 -4.31
CA ASN A 112 8.35 5.80 -5.73
C ASN A 112 8.25 7.04 -6.63
N THR A 113 8.14 8.24 -6.05
CA THR A 113 8.26 9.54 -6.72
C THR A 113 9.45 10.35 -6.19
N TYR A 114 10.34 9.75 -5.39
CA TYR A 114 11.49 10.42 -4.81
C TYR A 114 12.74 10.23 -5.67
N ALA A 115 12.71 10.86 -6.83
CA ALA A 115 13.82 10.97 -7.79
C ALA A 115 13.57 12.15 -8.75
N PRO A 116 14.56 12.61 -9.54
CA PRO A 116 14.33 13.54 -10.63
C PRO A 116 13.29 13.03 -11.64
N VAL A 117 12.46 13.93 -12.18
CA VAL A 117 11.32 13.55 -13.02
C VAL A 117 11.76 12.78 -14.28
N GLU A 118 12.92 13.11 -14.85
CA GLU A 118 13.48 12.42 -16.01
C GLU A 118 13.86 10.94 -15.69
N GLU A 119 14.33 10.70 -14.46
CA GLU A 119 14.61 9.34 -14.00
C GLU A 119 13.30 8.58 -13.76
N LEU A 120 12.30 9.21 -13.14
CA LEU A 120 10.97 8.64 -12.97
C LEU A 120 10.35 8.25 -14.31
N GLU A 121 10.38 9.16 -15.29
CA GLU A 121 9.86 8.90 -16.63
C GLU A 121 10.53 7.68 -17.26
N ARG A 122 11.86 7.64 -17.24
CA ARG A 122 12.63 6.52 -17.78
C ARG A 122 12.25 5.20 -17.14
N LEU A 123 12.11 5.15 -15.80
CA LEU A 123 11.78 3.93 -15.06
C LEU A 123 10.33 3.50 -15.29
N TYR A 124 9.38 4.43 -15.29
CA TYR A 124 7.96 4.07 -15.51
C TYR A 124 7.71 3.60 -16.92
N ARG A 125 8.33 4.24 -17.94
CA ARG A 125 8.24 3.78 -19.32
C ARG A 125 8.89 2.40 -19.51
N ALA A 126 10.09 2.17 -18.95
CA ALA A 126 10.72 0.85 -18.99
C ALA A 126 9.87 -0.24 -18.34
N ALA A 127 9.19 0.05 -17.23
CA ALA A 127 8.27 -0.89 -16.59
C ALA A 127 7.05 -1.19 -17.45
N LEU A 128 6.49 -0.18 -18.13
CA LEU A 128 5.36 -0.34 -19.03
C LEU A 128 5.75 -1.06 -20.34
N GLU A 129 6.97 -0.87 -20.83
CA GLU A 129 7.54 -1.63 -21.95
C GLU A 129 7.76 -3.11 -21.58
N ALA A 130 8.19 -3.36 -20.34
CA ALA A 130 8.39 -4.73 -19.84
C ALA A 130 7.05 -5.48 -19.59
N VAL A 131 5.93 -4.76 -19.42
CA VAL A 131 4.59 -5.34 -19.22
C VAL A 131 3.62 -4.75 -20.24
N PRO A 132 3.72 -5.15 -21.53
CA PRO A 132 2.85 -4.65 -22.57
C PRO A 132 1.38 -4.93 -22.28
N GLY A 133 0.51 -3.93 -22.49
CA GLY A 133 -0.92 -4.08 -22.20
C GLY A 133 -1.29 -4.02 -20.72
N ALA A 134 -0.39 -3.53 -19.84
CA ALA A 134 -0.75 -3.27 -18.46
C ALA A 134 -1.94 -2.29 -18.37
N VAL A 135 -3.02 -2.72 -17.71
CA VAL A 135 -4.28 -1.96 -17.60
C VAL A 135 -4.25 -0.92 -16.47
N GLU A 136 -3.32 -1.04 -15.54
CA GLU A 136 -3.07 -0.05 -14.49
C GLU A 136 -1.58 0.14 -14.27
N LEU A 137 -1.15 1.39 -14.06
CA LEU A 137 0.13 1.76 -13.46
C LEU A 137 -0.16 2.30 -12.06
N ILE A 138 0.39 1.71 -11.03
CA ILE A 138 0.13 2.03 -9.63
C ILE A 138 1.43 2.46 -8.97
N ILE A 139 1.47 3.69 -8.44
CA ILE A 139 2.64 4.29 -7.80
C ILE A 139 2.34 4.53 -6.32
N SER A 140 2.96 3.72 -5.45
CA SER A 140 2.86 3.94 -4.01
C SER A 140 3.89 4.97 -3.57
N THR A 141 3.45 6.03 -2.90
CA THR A 141 4.32 7.15 -2.57
C THR A 141 3.85 7.95 -1.35
N ARG A 142 4.59 9.01 -1.06
CA ARG A 142 4.28 10.00 -0.02
C ARG A 142 3.62 11.23 -0.65
N PRO A 143 2.70 11.92 0.05
CA PRO A 143 2.06 13.12 -0.47
C PRO A 143 3.04 14.29 -0.68
N ASP A 144 4.05 14.41 0.16
CA ASP A 144 5.06 15.48 0.14
C ASP A 144 6.12 15.32 -0.97
N THR A 145 6.07 14.25 -1.76
CA THR A 145 6.94 14.02 -2.94
C THR A 145 6.17 14.03 -4.27
N LEU A 146 4.92 14.50 -4.26
CA LEU A 146 4.07 14.55 -5.45
C LEU A 146 4.02 15.99 -5.98
N GLY A 147 5.13 16.43 -6.60
CA GLY A 147 5.24 17.74 -7.26
C GLY A 147 4.40 17.84 -8.53
N ASP A 148 4.22 19.06 -9.05
CA ASP A 148 3.41 19.30 -10.26
C ASP A 148 4.04 18.66 -11.51
N ASP A 149 5.36 18.63 -11.60
CA ASP A 149 6.14 17.93 -12.63
C ASP A 149 5.90 16.41 -12.61
N VAL A 150 5.87 15.81 -11.42
CA VAL A 150 5.54 14.39 -11.23
C VAL A 150 4.09 14.12 -11.59
N LEU A 151 3.16 14.99 -11.20
CA LEU A 151 1.75 14.87 -11.58
C LEU A 151 1.55 14.95 -13.09
N ALA A 152 2.24 15.88 -13.77
CA ALA A 152 2.21 16.01 -15.21
C ALA A 152 2.75 14.74 -15.90
N LEU A 153 3.88 14.20 -15.43
CA LEU A 153 4.43 12.93 -15.90
C LEU A 153 3.41 11.80 -15.75
N LEU A 154 2.87 11.59 -14.54
CA LEU A 154 1.93 10.50 -14.28
C LEU A 154 0.67 10.63 -15.11
N SER A 155 0.16 11.85 -15.29
CA SER A 155 -0.98 12.12 -16.18
C SER A 155 -0.70 11.76 -17.63
N SER A 156 0.52 12.02 -18.12
CA SER A 156 0.95 11.68 -19.49
C SER A 156 1.04 10.19 -19.77
N LEU A 157 1.16 9.36 -18.72
CA LEU A 157 1.24 7.91 -18.83
C LEU A 157 -0.13 7.21 -18.87
N ARG A 158 -1.23 7.98 -18.72
CA ARG A 158 -2.59 7.47 -18.89
C ARG A 158 -2.90 7.22 -20.37
N THR A 159 -3.72 6.21 -20.64
CA THR A 159 -4.32 5.95 -21.96
C THR A 159 -5.80 5.62 -21.76
N GLU A 160 -6.54 5.40 -22.84
CA GLU A 160 -7.93 4.94 -22.75
C GLU A 160 -8.03 3.55 -22.09
N GLU A 161 -7.03 2.69 -22.30
CA GLU A 161 -6.99 1.33 -21.75
C GLU A 161 -6.25 1.23 -20.42
N ARG A 162 -5.46 2.26 -20.04
CA ARG A 162 -4.63 2.23 -18.83
C ARG A 162 -4.93 3.34 -17.86
N ALA A 163 -5.42 2.98 -16.69
CA ALA A 163 -5.52 3.89 -15.55
C ALA A 163 -4.16 4.08 -14.85
N VAL A 164 -3.91 5.28 -14.33
CA VAL A 164 -2.77 5.56 -13.44
C VAL A 164 -3.30 5.89 -12.05
N TRP A 165 -2.79 5.13 -11.06
CA TRP A 165 -3.12 5.27 -9.65
C TRP A 165 -1.93 5.83 -8.88
N VAL A 166 -2.20 6.76 -7.97
CA VAL A 166 -1.27 7.10 -6.90
C VAL A 166 -1.82 6.56 -5.57
N GLU A 167 -0.99 5.81 -4.85
CA GLU A 167 -1.32 5.29 -3.52
C GLU A 167 -0.59 6.14 -2.48
N LEU A 168 -1.33 7.02 -1.80
CA LEU A 168 -0.81 8.00 -0.88
C LEU A 168 -0.92 7.53 0.57
N GLY A 169 0.20 7.41 1.24
CA GLY A 169 0.24 7.04 2.65
C GLY A 169 -0.19 8.20 3.55
N LEU A 170 -1.43 8.20 4.04
CA LEU A 170 -1.92 9.08 5.10
C LEU A 170 -1.50 8.54 6.46
N GLN A 171 -1.90 7.34 6.77
CA GLN A 171 -1.85 6.55 7.99
C GLN A 171 -2.92 6.95 9.01
N SER A 172 -3.07 8.23 9.34
CA SER A 172 -4.09 8.83 10.21
C SER A 172 -4.39 10.26 9.76
N SER A 173 -5.60 10.75 10.02
CA SER A 173 -5.94 12.18 9.88
C SER A 173 -5.58 13.02 11.11
N ASN A 174 -5.07 12.40 12.18
CA ASN A 174 -4.66 13.08 13.39
C ASN A 174 -3.20 13.49 13.31
N ASP A 175 -2.92 14.80 13.19
CA ASP A 175 -1.56 15.34 13.10
C ASP A 175 -0.71 15.07 14.34
N GLU A 176 -1.30 14.88 15.52
CA GLU A 176 -0.58 14.46 16.70
C GLU A 176 -0.05 13.04 16.57
N THR A 177 -0.89 12.11 16.09
CA THR A 177 -0.49 10.75 15.73
C THR A 177 0.59 10.77 14.65
N LEU A 178 0.42 11.57 13.58
CA LEU A 178 1.42 11.68 12.52
C LEU A 178 2.79 12.14 13.05
N ARG A 179 2.81 13.12 13.95
CA ARG A 179 4.05 13.55 14.64
C ARG A 179 4.62 12.45 15.53
N ARG A 180 3.78 11.77 16.31
CA ARG A 180 4.15 10.68 17.21
C ARG A 180 4.85 9.54 16.47
N ILE A 181 4.33 9.14 15.31
CA ILE A 181 4.93 8.09 14.48
C ILE A 181 6.04 8.61 13.56
N GLY A 182 6.38 9.89 13.60
CA GLY A 182 7.42 10.48 12.75
C GLY A 182 7.09 10.41 11.26
N ARG A 183 5.83 10.69 10.88
CA ARG A 183 5.38 10.58 9.48
C ARG A 183 6.04 11.59 8.54
N GLY A 184 6.38 12.78 9.05
CA GLY A 184 7.11 13.83 8.31
C GLY A 184 6.26 14.68 7.36
N HIS A 185 4.93 14.48 7.34
CA HIS A 185 3.96 15.36 6.68
C HIS A 185 2.67 15.42 7.50
N SER A 186 1.83 16.41 7.25
CA SER A 186 0.51 16.59 7.89
C SER A 186 -0.63 15.95 7.10
N ALA A 187 -1.80 15.88 7.74
CA ALA A 187 -3.04 15.49 7.08
C ALA A 187 -3.42 16.47 5.95
N ALA A 188 -3.21 17.78 6.17
CA ALA A 188 -3.45 18.81 5.16
C ALA A 188 -2.54 18.65 3.91
N CYS A 189 -1.27 18.25 4.08
CA CYS A 189 -0.38 17.95 2.96
C CYS A 189 -0.93 16.78 2.13
N TRP A 190 -1.48 15.76 2.78
CA TRP A 190 -2.09 14.62 2.09
C TRP A 190 -3.37 15.06 1.35
N GLU A 191 -4.25 15.84 1.96
CA GLU A 191 -5.49 16.34 1.36
C GLU A 191 -5.19 17.17 0.09
N ASP A 192 -4.20 18.07 0.14
CA ASP A 192 -3.76 18.84 -1.02
C ASP A 192 -3.23 17.93 -2.15
N ALA A 193 -2.40 16.94 -1.81
CA ALA A 193 -1.89 15.98 -2.78
C ALA A 193 -3.01 15.17 -3.46
N VAL A 194 -4.04 14.75 -2.70
CA VAL A 194 -5.23 14.08 -3.26
C VAL A 194 -5.93 15.01 -4.24
N ARG A 195 -6.24 16.25 -3.86
CA ARG A 195 -6.91 17.23 -4.72
C ARG A 195 -6.14 17.41 -6.04
N ARG A 196 -4.84 17.71 -5.98
CA ARG A 196 -4.00 17.93 -7.17
C ARG A 196 -3.90 16.67 -8.05
N ALA A 197 -3.79 15.49 -7.47
CA ALA A 197 -3.77 14.24 -8.22
C ALA A 197 -5.10 13.98 -8.95
N LYS A 198 -6.23 14.27 -8.30
CA LYS A 198 -7.57 14.18 -8.92
C LYS A 198 -7.74 15.20 -10.04
N GLU A 199 -7.29 16.43 -9.87
CA GLU A 199 -7.29 17.48 -10.91
C GLU A 199 -6.43 17.07 -12.12
N ALA A 200 -5.31 16.36 -11.90
CA ALA A 200 -4.49 15.78 -12.97
C ALA A 200 -5.14 14.53 -13.62
N GLY A 201 -6.35 14.14 -13.21
CA GLY A 201 -7.09 13.00 -13.74
C GLY A 201 -6.56 11.63 -13.29
N LEU A 202 -5.75 11.59 -12.24
CA LEU A 202 -5.26 10.33 -11.66
C LEU A 202 -6.31 9.71 -10.74
N LYS A 203 -6.25 8.40 -10.59
CA LYS A 203 -6.96 7.70 -9.51
C LYS A 203 -6.12 7.74 -8.25
N VAL A 204 -6.78 7.94 -7.11
CA VAL A 204 -6.10 8.07 -5.82
C VAL A 204 -6.57 7.00 -4.86
N SER A 205 -5.62 6.35 -4.20
CA SER A 205 -5.87 5.44 -3.08
C SER A 205 -5.18 5.93 -1.82
N SER A 206 -5.86 5.85 -0.68
CA SER A 206 -5.28 6.15 0.63
C SER A 206 -4.74 4.90 1.31
N HIS A 207 -3.63 5.03 2.08
CA HIS A 207 -3.23 4.01 3.04
C HIS A 207 -3.47 4.55 4.46
N VAL A 208 -4.17 3.78 5.28
CA VAL A 208 -4.42 4.07 6.70
C VAL A 208 -4.01 2.89 7.56
N ILE A 209 -3.66 3.16 8.82
CA ILE A 209 -3.27 2.12 9.78
C ILE A 209 -4.17 2.24 11.01
N LEU A 210 -4.84 1.14 11.39
CA LEU A 210 -5.56 1.01 12.64
C LEU A 210 -4.64 0.48 13.74
N GLY A 211 -4.82 0.94 14.97
CA GLY A 211 -4.01 0.54 16.11
C GLY A 211 -2.74 1.38 16.32
N LEU A 212 -2.62 2.53 15.68
CA LEU A 212 -1.50 3.46 15.93
C LEU A 212 -1.48 3.92 17.39
N PRO A 213 -0.27 4.19 17.97
CA PRO A 213 -0.15 4.60 19.36
C PRO A 213 -0.97 5.85 19.70
N GLY A 214 -1.84 5.72 20.71
CA GLY A 214 -2.70 6.82 21.18
C GLY A 214 -4.03 6.95 20.46
N GLU A 215 -4.29 6.16 19.41
CA GLU A 215 -5.55 6.20 18.68
C GLU A 215 -6.61 5.22 19.22
N GLY A 216 -7.86 5.61 19.03
CA GLY A 216 -9.04 4.83 19.32
C GLY A 216 -10.10 4.94 18.23
N ARG A 217 -11.30 4.42 18.52
CA ARG A 217 -12.41 4.36 17.54
C ARG A 217 -12.80 5.72 16.97
N GLU A 218 -12.77 6.78 17.80
CA GLU A 218 -13.09 8.13 17.34
C GLU A 218 -12.08 8.64 16.29
N ASP A 219 -10.80 8.30 16.46
CA ASP A 219 -9.77 8.66 15.49
C ASP A 219 -9.94 7.88 14.17
N TYR A 220 -10.34 6.61 14.25
CA TYR A 220 -10.61 5.79 13.06
C TYR A 220 -11.79 6.32 12.27
N VAL A 221 -12.89 6.68 12.95
CA VAL A 221 -14.06 7.31 12.32
C VAL A 221 -13.69 8.64 11.69
N ARG A 222 -12.96 9.49 12.44
CA ARG A 222 -12.48 10.78 11.92
C ARG A 222 -11.61 10.61 10.67
N THR A 223 -10.71 9.62 10.67
CA THR A 223 -9.84 9.30 9.53
C THR A 223 -10.66 8.76 8.35
N ALA A 224 -11.64 7.88 8.59
CA ALA A 224 -12.51 7.38 7.53
C ALA A 224 -13.29 8.51 6.85
N LEU A 225 -13.96 9.37 7.64
CA LEU A 225 -14.71 10.53 7.12
C LEU A 225 -13.81 11.55 6.41
N PHE A 226 -12.58 11.76 6.90
CA PHE A 226 -11.60 12.63 6.26
C PHE A 226 -11.19 12.10 4.88
N VAL A 227 -10.90 10.81 4.78
CA VAL A 227 -10.56 10.13 3.51
C VAL A 227 -11.74 10.13 2.55
N ASP A 228 -12.95 9.86 3.05
CA ASP A 228 -14.17 9.88 2.26
C ASP A 228 -14.44 11.25 1.65
N LYS A 229 -14.38 12.30 2.48
CA LYS A 229 -14.57 13.70 2.06
C LYS A 229 -13.53 14.14 1.00
N ALA A 230 -12.31 13.65 1.07
CA ALA A 230 -11.27 13.96 0.09
C ALA A 230 -11.54 13.36 -1.30
N GLY A 231 -12.52 12.45 -1.43
CA GLY A 231 -12.96 11.89 -2.70
C GLY A 231 -11.98 10.93 -3.36
N VAL A 232 -11.27 10.13 -2.57
CA VAL A 232 -10.37 9.09 -3.08
C VAL A 232 -11.15 8.00 -3.83
N ASP A 233 -10.50 7.34 -4.78
CA ASP A 233 -11.09 6.22 -5.54
C ASP A 233 -10.93 4.89 -4.81
N GLY A 234 -9.97 4.78 -3.90
CA GLY A 234 -9.70 3.55 -3.17
C GLY A 234 -9.04 3.76 -1.82
N ILE A 235 -9.02 2.70 -1.02
CA ILE A 235 -8.36 2.69 0.30
C ILE A 235 -7.73 1.34 0.59
N LYS A 236 -6.60 1.38 1.29
CA LYS A 236 -5.99 0.23 1.96
C LYS A 236 -6.03 0.47 3.46
N ILE A 237 -6.70 -0.39 4.18
CA ILE A 237 -6.74 -0.41 5.64
C ILE A 237 -5.74 -1.44 6.11
N HIS A 238 -4.80 -1.03 6.94
CA HIS A 238 -3.79 -1.90 7.53
C HIS A 238 -4.01 -1.96 9.04
N ASN A 239 -3.95 -3.14 9.61
CA ASN A 239 -3.74 -3.27 11.04
C ASN A 239 -2.29 -2.92 11.40
N LEU A 240 -2.04 -2.44 12.61
CA LEU A 240 -0.70 -2.14 13.05
C LEU A 240 0.16 -3.42 13.08
N HIS A 241 1.16 -3.47 12.24
CA HIS A 241 2.26 -4.43 12.32
C HIS A 241 3.47 -3.75 12.97
N ILE A 242 4.12 -4.46 13.87
CA ILE A 242 5.34 -4.03 14.57
C ILE A 242 6.48 -4.92 14.08
N PRO A 243 7.24 -4.52 13.05
CA PRO A 243 8.41 -5.25 12.61
C PRO A 243 9.55 -5.11 13.63
N GLY A 244 10.36 -6.16 13.79
CA GLY A 244 11.40 -6.24 14.83
C GLY A 244 12.48 -5.16 14.78
N GLY A 245 12.74 -4.56 13.61
CA GLY A 245 13.70 -3.46 13.43
C GLY A 245 13.08 -2.06 13.48
N SER A 246 11.76 -1.94 13.76
CA SER A 246 11.09 -0.65 13.86
C SER A 246 11.24 0.00 15.24
N ARG A 247 11.10 1.34 15.31
CA ARG A 247 11.08 2.07 16.58
C ARG A 247 9.94 1.63 17.50
N LEU A 248 8.75 1.29 16.95
CA LEU A 248 7.64 0.74 17.74
C LEU A 248 7.96 -0.63 18.36
N ALA A 249 8.94 -1.37 17.82
CA ALA A 249 9.37 -2.63 18.42
C ALA A 249 10.08 -2.44 19.77
N GLU A 250 10.75 -1.32 19.97
CA GLU A 250 11.37 -0.98 21.26
C GLU A 250 10.28 -0.71 22.30
N GLU A 251 9.30 0.15 21.97
CA GLU A 251 8.17 0.47 22.83
C GLU A 251 7.31 -0.77 23.17
N TYR A 252 7.18 -1.70 22.22
CA TYR A 252 6.49 -2.96 22.44
C TYR A 252 7.26 -3.87 23.42
N ARG A 253 8.60 -3.96 23.30
CA ARG A 253 9.44 -4.74 24.24
C ARG A 253 9.39 -4.16 25.65
N GLU A 254 9.29 -2.83 25.79
CA GLU A 254 9.17 -2.14 27.07
C GLU A 254 7.76 -2.20 27.67
N GLY A 255 6.80 -2.79 26.95
CA GLY A 255 5.40 -2.89 27.41
C GLY A 255 4.62 -1.57 27.35
N VAL A 256 5.15 -0.54 26.69
CA VAL A 256 4.51 0.77 26.51
C VAL A 256 3.46 0.72 25.41
N LEU A 257 3.65 -0.14 24.42
CA LEU A 257 2.76 -0.33 23.28
C LEU A 257 2.23 -1.76 23.23
N THR A 258 0.95 -1.91 22.86
CA THR A 258 0.33 -3.21 22.57
C THR A 258 -0.22 -3.20 21.14
N ALA A 259 -0.14 -4.33 20.43
CA ALA A 259 -0.80 -4.51 19.15
C ALA A 259 -2.25 -5.00 19.37
N PRO A 260 -3.24 -4.48 18.63
CA PRO A 260 -4.61 -4.97 18.71
C PRO A 260 -4.70 -6.46 18.33
N GLY A 261 -5.53 -7.20 19.06
CA GLY A 261 -5.88 -8.58 18.69
C GLY A 261 -6.96 -8.62 17.60
N MET A 262 -7.20 -9.81 17.05
CA MET A 262 -8.10 -10.01 15.91
C MET A 262 -9.52 -9.50 16.12
N GLU A 263 -10.13 -9.77 17.27
CA GLU A 263 -11.53 -9.37 17.51
C GLU A 263 -11.70 -7.85 17.49
N ARG A 264 -10.76 -7.13 18.10
CA ARG A 264 -10.75 -5.67 18.06
C ARG A 264 -10.54 -5.16 16.64
N GLU A 265 -9.63 -5.77 15.90
CA GLU A 265 -9.36 -5.36 14.52
C GLU A 265 -10.57 -5.61 13.60
N LEU A 266 -11.34 -6.70 13.82
CA LEU A 266 -12.60 -6.95 13.11
C LEU A 266 -13.63 -5.83 13.39
N GLU A 267 -13.79 -5.44 14.66
CA GLU A 267 -14.70 -4.37 15.06
C GLU A 267 -14.29 -3.01 14.49
N ASP A 268 -13.02 -2.69 14.58
CA ASP A 268 -12.48 -1.41 14.13
C ASP A 268 -12.48 -1.31 12.60
N THR A 269 -12.19 -2.41 11.89
CA THR A 269 -12.29 -2.48 10.43
C THR A 269 -13.74 -2.35 9.94
N GLU A 270 -14.69 -3.03 10.57
CA GLU A 270 -16.12 -2.88 10.29
C GLU A 270 -16.55 -1.43 10.49
N LEU A 271 -16.18 -0.82 11.62
CA LEU A 271 -16.51 0.57 11.94
C LEU A 271 -16.01 1.53 10.84
N VAL A 272 -14.77 1.37 10.40
CA VAL A 272 -14.18 2.18 9.31
C VAL A 272 -14.93 1.98 8.00
N LEU A 273 -15.21 0.73 7.61
CA LEU A 273 -15.95 0.43 6.38
C LEU A 273 -17.33 1.09 6.36
N ARG A 274 -18.01 1.12 7.49
CA ARG A 274 -19.35 1.73 7.63
C ARG A 274 -19.35 3.25 7.43
N HIS A 275 -18.18 3.91 7.61
CA HIS A 275 -17.98 5.35 7.40
C HIS A 275 -17.25 5.68 6.08
N LEU A 276 -17.25 4.78 5.11
CA LEU A 276 -16.67 4.99 3.78
C LEU A 276 -17.73 4.83 2.70
N SER A 277 -17.85 5.79 1.80
CA SER A 277 -18.80 5.74 0.67
C SER A 277 -18.71 4.42 -0.10
N PRO A 278 -19.85 3.83 -0.51
CA PRO A 278 -19.87 2.55 -1.25
C PRO A 278 -19.11 2.59 -2.58
N GLY A 279 -18.83 3.78 -3.12
CA GLY A 279 -18.02 3.97 -4.33
C GLY A 279 -16.52 3.78 -4.12
N ILE A 280 -16.01 3.93 -2.90
CA ILE A 280 -14.59 3.75 -2.59
C ILE A 280 -14.22 2.27 -2.69
N VAL A 281 -13.19 1.97 -3.48
CA VAL A 281 -12.70 0.61 -3.68
C VAL A 281 -11.84 0.16 -2.50
N ILE A 282 -12.24 -0.89 -1.82
CA ILE A 282 -11.46 -1.47 -0.72
C ILE A 282 -10.38 -2.38 -1.31
N GLN A 283 -9.16 -1.84 -1.39
CA GLN A 283 -8.04 -2.54 -2.02
C GLN A 283 -7.34 -3.53 -1.10
N ARG A 284 -7.37 -3.28 0.21
CA ARG A 284 -6.77 -4.14 1.24
C ARG A 284 -7.41 -3.87 2.61
N LEU A 285 -7.53 -4.92 3.42
CA LEU A 285 -8.06 -4.85 4.78
C LEU A 285 -7.08 -5.34 5.86
N LEU A 286 -5.89 -5.81 5.46
CA LEU A 286 -4.84 -6.25 6.39
C LEU A 286 -3.46 -5.94 5.83
N ALA A 287 -2.52 -5.62 6.73
CA ALA A 287 -1.10 -5.61 6.42
C ALA A 287 -0.59 -7.04 6.15
N ASP A 288 0.56 -7.14 5.50
CA ASP A 288 1.23 -8.42 5.22
C ASP A 288 2.74 -8.23 5.46
N THR A 289 3.18 -8.61 6.65
CA THR A 289 4.59 -8.58 7.04
C THR A 289 5.08 -10.02 7.20
N PRO A 290 6.23 -10.39 6.61
CA PRO A 290 6.79 -11.72 6.76
C PRO A 290 6.96 -12.10 8.23
N PHE A 291 6.57 -13.33 8.59
CA PHE A 291 6.54 -13.79 9.98
C PHE A 291 7.89 -13.65 10.70
N HIS A 292 9.00 -13.90 10.02
CA HIS A 292 10.34 -13.78 10.59
C HIS A 292 10.74 -12.34 10.95
N ARG A 293 10.09 -11.34 10.35
CA ARG A 293 10.29 -9.90 10.63
C ARG A 293 9.25 -9.35 11.60
N LEU A 294 8.09 -10.00 11.70
CA LEU A 294 6.97 -9.53 12.52
C LEU A 294 7.23 -9.82 14.00
N MET A 295 7.26 -8.79 14.84
CA MET A 295 7.31 -8.91 16.29
C MET A 295 5.90 -9.03 16.90
N ALA A 296 4.97 -8.21 16.43
CA ALA A 296 3.56 -8.22 16.85
C ALA A 296 2.64 -7.68 15.74
N PRO A 297 1.37 -8.14 15.69
CA PRO A 297 0.80 -9.25 16.43
C PRO A 297 1.27 -10.61 15.85
N ARG A 298 1.68 -11.56 16.69
CA ARG A 298 2.09 -12.91 16.23
C ARG A 298 0.96 -13.90 16.14
N ASP A 299 -0.06 -13.71 16.97
CA ASP A 299 -1.23 -14.59 17.06
C ASP A 299 -2.37 -14.12 16.13
N PHE A 300 -2.03 -13.31 15.13
CA PHE A 300 -3.01 -12.83 14.16
C PHE A 300 -3.23 -13.92 13.10
N PRO A 301 -4.49 -14.24 12.77
CA PRO A 301 -4.79 -15.32 11.84
C PRO A 301 -4.37 -14.99 10.41
N ASP A 302 -4.37 -16.02 9.57
CA ASP A 302 -4.24 -15.85 8.13
C ASP A 302 -5.28 -14.85 7.59
N LYS A 303 -4.88 -14.10 6.57
CA LYS A 303 -5.71 -13.10 5.91
C LYS A 303 -7.07 -13.65 5.47
N PHE A 304 -7.11 -14.90 5.00
CA PHE A 304 -8.36 -15.53 4.56
C PHE A 304 -9.32 -15.70 5.72
N ILE A 305 -8.83 -16.15 6.88
CA ILE A 305 -9.64 -16.31 8.10
C ILE A 305 -10.19 -14.96 8.54
N PHE A 306 -9.37 -13.91 8.56
CA PHE A 306 -9.82 -12.58 8.94
C PHE A 306 -10.95 -12.07 8.01
N LEU A 307 -10.76 -12.17 6.70
CA LEU A 307 -11.76 -11.72 5.72
C LEU A 307 -13.08 -12.50 5.84
N THR A 308 -13.00 -13.81 6.05
CA THR A 308 -14.19 -14.66 6.28
C THR A 308 -14.94 -14.22 7.54
N ARG A 309 -14.25 -14.02 8.65
CA ARG A 309 -14.87 -13.58 9.91
C ARG A 309 -15.45 -12.17 9.84
N LEU A 310 -14.79 -11.27 9.13
CA LEU A 310 -15.31 -9.92 8.88
C LEU A 310 -16.63 -9.98 8.10
N GLU A 311 -16.67 -10.81 7.05
CA GLU A 311 -17.87 -11.02 6.25
C GLU A 311 -19.01 -11.65 7.05
N GLU A 312 -18.72 -12.69 7.84
CA GLU A 312 -19.67 -13.33 8.75
C GLU A 312 -20.22 -12.34 9.77
N ARG A 313 -19.34 -11.54 10.40
CA ARG A 313 -19.70 -10.50 11.35
C ARG A 313 -20.62 -9.45 10.72
N MET A 314 -20.23 -8.86 9.62
CA MET A 314 -21.03 -7.84 8.92
C MET A 314 -22.36 -8.43 8.41
N THR A 315 -22.40 -9.73 8.11
CA THR A 315 -23.64 -10.41 7.74
C THR A 315 -24.56 -10.59 8.93
N ALA A 316 -24.02 -11.04 10.06
CA ALA A 316 -24.79 -11.27 11.28
C ALA A 316 -25.42 -9.96 11.83
N TYR A 317 -24.70 -8.85 11.73
CA TYR A 317 -25.19 -7.53 12.16
C TYR A 317 -25.95 -6.75 11.06
N GLY A 318 -26.04 -7.27 9.85
CA GLY A 318 -26.71 -6.60 8.72
C GLY A 318 -25.99 -5.35 8.22
N THR A 319 -24.72 -5.15 8.60
CA THR A 319 -23.92 -3.95 8.29
C THR A 319 -23.28 -4.05 6.90
N ARG A 320 -22.95 -2.89 6.33
CA ARG A 320 -22.27 -2.78 5.02
C ARG A 320 -21.46 -1.48 4.93
N GLN A 321 -20.59 -1.41 3.95
CA GLN A 321 -19.86 -0.18 3.63
C GLN A 321 -20.82 0.98 3.40
N GLY A 322 -20.60 2.11 4.10
CA GLY A 322 -21.33 3.35 3.95
C GLY A 322 -22.66 3.41 4.67
N ASP A 323 -23.01 2.47 5.54
CA ASP A 323 -24.29 2.47 6.25
C ASP A 323 -24.35 3.42 7.47
N LEU A 324 -23.23 4.11 7.77
CA LEU A 324 -23.13 5.17 8.80
C LEU A 324 -22.71 6.53 8.23
N LEU A 325 -22.84 6.74 6.90
CA LEU A 325 -22.65 8.03 6.25
C LEU A 325 -23.91 8.89 6.29
#